data_8f763263fed4d8349a3bd528a01d827f
#
_entry.id   8f763263fed4d8349a3bd528a01d827f
#
_cell.length_a   1.000
_cell.length_b   1.000
_cell.length_c   1.000
_cell.angle_alpha   90.00
_cell.angle_beta   90.00
_cell.angle_gamma   90.00
#
_symmetry.space_group_name_H-M   'P 1'
#
loop_
_entity.id
_entity.type
_entity.pdbx_description
1 polymer ?
#
loop_
_entity_poly.entity_id
_entity_poly.type
_entity_poly.pdbx_seq_one_letter_code
_entity_poly.pdbx_strand_id
1 'polypeptide(L)'
;MNCSFLRHIGLVLVVGIFSFATYAESTAAPSSESFQTTCTNAWMKNAADVKDPVDYKNFGEKYCGCAAKEPLDNDAAVQKAVQLCMSRTLIHDAMDSMEDEVGLSKAKDSDIMEYCQDRWNLLYPKQTDEDKKLIAAHCECAKPKIVELIKQSDKMTDKQYDEGLDAVAAACSIDAVAHKPS
;
A
#
# COMPACT_ATOMS: atom_id res chain seq x y z
N MET A 1 24.15 -0.05 3.53
CA MET A 1 23.10 0.66 4.29
C MET A 1 22.01 -0.37 4.55
N ASN A 2 21.82 -0.73 5.83
CA ASN A 2 20.90 -1.81 6.21
C ASN A 2 19.47 -1.28 6.19
N CYS A 3 18.67 -1.72 5.23
CA CYS A 3 17.23 -1.49 5.22
C CYS A 3 16.58 -2.28 6.36
N SER A 4 16.66 -1.74 7.59
CA SER A 4 16.11 -2.38 8.80
C SER A 4 14.56 -2.32 8.84
N PHE A 5 13.97 -1.49 8.01
CA PHE A 5 12.54 -1.20 7.98
C PHE A 5 11.69 -2.41 7.51
N LEU A 6 12.18 -3.14 6.51
CA LEU A 6 11.48 -4.34 6.00
C LEU A 6 11.63 -5.57 6.92
N ARG A 7 12.46 -5.48 7.96
CA ARG A 7 12.79 -6.64 8.81
C ARG A 7 11.79 -6.88 9.94
N HIS A 8 10.87 -5.95 10.19
CA HIS A 8 9.88 -6.09 11.26
C HIS A 8 8.48 -6.49 10.79
N ILE A 9 8.25 -6.59 9.46
CA ILE A 9 7.13 -7.38 8.95
C ILE A 9 7.60 -8.84 8.94
N GLY A 10 7.94 -9.32 10.13
CA GLY A 10 8.38 -10.68 10.35
C GLY A 10 7.25 -11.64 10.04
N LEU A 11 7.38 -12.30 8.91
CA LEU A 11 6.73 -13.56 8.64
C LEU A 11 7.24 -14.56 9.71
N VAL A 12 6.53 -14.68 10.82
CA VAL A 12 6.77 -15.73 11.81
C VAL A 12 6.31 -17.04 11.17
N LEU A 13 7.18 -17.65 10.38
CA LEU A 13 7.08 -19.04 10.00
C LEU A 13 7.42 -19.87 11.23
N VAL A 14 6.39 -20.29 11.96
CA VAL A 14 6.53 -21.36 12.95
C VAL A 14 6.79 -22.67 12.19
N VAL A 15 8.07 -23.04 12.11
CA VAL A 15 8.47 -24.37 11.62
C VAL A 15 8.16 -25.38 12.74
N GLY A 16 6.97 -25.91 12.74
CA GLY A 16 6.61 -27.08 13.51
C GLY A 16 7.11 -28.32 12.79
N ILE A 17 8.10 -28.99 13.36
CA ILE A 17 8.58 -30.31 12.91
C ILE A 17 7.47 -31.33 13.21
N PHE A 18 6.72 -31.74 12.19
CA PHE A 18 5.83 -32.90 12.28
C PHE A 18 6.28 -34.00 11.34
N SER A 19 6.41 -35.18 11.93
CA SER A 19 6.85 -36.46 11.37
C SER A 19 5.99 -36.86 10.16
N PHE A 20 6.65 -37.41 9.15
CA PHE A 20 6.12 -37.87 7.88
C PHE A 20 5.04 -38.96 8.05
N ALA A 21 3.80 -38.62 7.69
CA ALA A 21 2.84 -39.56 7.14
C ALA A 21 2.55 -39.10 5.72
N THR A 22 2.86 -39.92 4.75
CA THR A 22 2.68 -39.69 3.31
C THR A 22 1.18 -39.65 2.97
N TYR A 23 0.61 -38.45 2.99
CA TYR A 23 -0.61 -38.15 2.28
C TYR A 23 -0.22 -37.22 1.12
N ALA A 24 -0.40 -37.69 -0.10
CA ALA A 24 -0.39 -36.86 -1.29
C ALA A 24 -1.61 -35.94 -1.24
N GLU A 25 -1.51 -34.87 -0.47
CA GLU A 25 -2.50 -33.81 -0.43
C GLU A 25 -2.17 -32.87 -1.58
N SER A 26 -3.06 -32.89 -2.58
CA SER A 26 -3.03 -31.92 -3.68
C SER A 26 -3.14 -30.53 -3.05
N THR A 27 -2.01 -29.84 -2.92
CA THR A 27 -1.96 -28.45 -2.49
C THR A 27 -2.51 -27.58 -3.60
N ALA A 28 -3.84 -27.50 -3.69
CA ALA A 28 -4.48 -26.44 -4.45
C ALA A 28 -3.99 -25.11 -3.85
N ALA A 29 -3.47 -24.22 -4.70
CA ALA A 29 -3.14 -22.87 -4.28
C ALA A 29 -4.36 -22.24 -3.60
N PRO A 30 -4.18 -21.53 -2.49
CA PRO A 30 -5.28 -20.88 -1.78
C PRO A 30 -6.07 -20.00 -2.78
N SER A 31 -7.40 -20.05 -2.72
CA SER A 31 -8.22 -19.15 -3.55
C SER A 31 -7.89 -17.70 -3.19
N SER A 32 -8.04 -16.77 -4.12
CA SER A 32 -7.79 -15.34 -3.90
C SER A 32 -8.59 -14.80 -2.70
N GLU A 33 -9.81 -15.29 -2.50
CA GLU A 33 -10.67 -14.97 -1.35
C GLU A 33 -10.08 -15.46 -0.02
N SER A 34 -9.53 -16.68 0.02
CA SER A 34 -8.83 -17.24 1.18
C SER A 34 -7.57 -16.43 1.52
N PHE A 35 -6.81 -15.99 0.50
CA PHE A 35 -5.64 -15.14 0.67
C PHE A 35 -6.03 -13.78 1.25
N GLN A 36 -7.03 -13.10 0.68
CA GLN A 36 -7.49 -11.79 1.15
C GLN A 36 -7.91 -11.83 2.61
N THR A 37 -8.71 -12.83 3.01
CA THR A 37 -9.15 -13.00 4.41
C THR A 37 -7.97 -13.20 5.35
N THR A 38 -7.02 -14.04 4.98
CA THR A 38 -5.82 -14.32 5.79
C THR A 38 -4.93 -13.08 5.91
N CYS A 39 -4.74 -12.35 4.82
CA CYS A 39 -4.00 -11.10 4.78
C CYS A 39 -4.64 -10.04 5.70
N THR A 40 -5.95 -9.81 5.57
CA THR A 40 -6.67 -8.83 6.41
C THR A 40 -6.60 -9.20 7.90
N ASN A 41 -6.74 -10.48 8.24
CA ASN A 41 -6.59 -10.93 9.62
C ASN A 41 -5.16 -10.72 10.15
N ALA A 42 -4.14 -10.92 9.32
CA ALA A 42 -2.76 -10.64 9.70
C ALA A 42 -2.51 -9.13 9.84
N TRP A 43 -3.09 -8.31 8.96
CA TRP A 43 -3.05 -6.86 9.03
C TRP A 43 -3.60 -6.33 10.35
N MET A 44 -4.79 -6.79 10.75
CA MET A 44 -5.47 -6.35 11.96
C MET A 44 -4.74 -6.72 13.28
N LYS A 45 -3.78 -7.63 13.26
CA LYS A 45 -2.93 -7.89 14.44
C LYS A 45 -2.07 -6.69 14.84
N ASN A 46 -1.82 -5.77 13.92
CA ASN A 46 -1.03 -4.56 14.16
C ASN A 46 -1.89 -3.33 14.52
N ALA A 47 -3.20 -3.49 14.66
CA ALA A 47 -4.13 -2.39 14.91
C ALA A 47 -4.11 -1.83 16.34
N ALA A 48 -3.34 -2.39 17.27
CA ALA A 48 -3.37 -2.02 18.70
C ALA A 48 -2.97 -0.56 18.98
N ASP A 49 -2.12 0.01 18.14
CA ASP A 49 -1.55 1.37 18.33
C ASP A 49 -2.15 2.41 17.37
N VAL A 50 -3.11 2.04 16.53
CA VAL A 50 -3.67 2.96 15.53
C VAL A 50 -4.77 3.84 16.12
N LYS A 51 -4.86 5.09 15.63
CA LYS A 51 -5.85 6.06 16.11
C LYS A 51 -7.27 5.74 15.65
N ASP A 52 -7.41 5.28 14.41
CA ASP A 52 -8.68 4.88 13.81
C ASP A 52 -8.63 3.42 13.33
N PRO A 53 -9.14 2.48 14.15
CA PRO A 53 -9.14 1.06 13.80
C PRO A 53 -10.06 0.73 12.62
N VAL A 54 -11.12 1.53 12.38
CA VAL A 54 -12.05 1.31 11.26
C VAL A 54 -11.39 1.67 9.95
N ASP A 55 -10.80 2.85 9.88
CA ASP A 55 -10.09 3.33 8.69
C ASP A 55 -8.86 2.46 8.40
N TYR A 56 -8.12 2.06 9.43
CA TYR A 56 -7.01 1.12 9.31
C TYR A 56 -7.44 -0.25 8.76
N LYS A 57 -8.61 -0.75 9.18
CA LYS A 57 -9.18 -1.99 8.66
C LYS A 57 -9.57 -1.84 7.18
N ASN A 58 -10.27 -0.75 6.82
CA ASN A 58 -10.67 -0.46 5.46
C ASN A 58 -9.47 -0.39 4.52
N PHE A 59 -8.41 0.29 4.95
CA PHE A 59 -7.14 0.31 4.23
C PHE A 59 -6.57 -1.10 4.03
N GLY A 60 -6.53 -1.91 5.08
CA GLY A 60 -6.02 -3.28 5.03
C GLY A 60 -6.82 -4.17 4.07
N GLU A 61 -8.14 -4.00 4.01
CA GLU A 61 -9.00 -4.73 3.06
C GLU A 61 -8.71 -4.34 1.61
N LYS A 62 -8.56 -3.05 1.31
CA LYS A 62 -8.15 -2.55 -0.01
C LYS A 62 -6.77 -3.09 -0.41
N TYR A 63 -5.79 -2.99 0.50
CA TYR A 63 -4.43 -3.47 0.30
C TYR A 63 -4.36 -4.97 0.04
N CYS A 64 -5.03 -5.78 0.89
CA CYS A 64 -5.05 -7.23 0.73
C CYS A 64 -5.82 -7.67 -0.52
N GLY A 65 -6.87 -6.93 -0.90
CA GLY A 65 -7.60 -7.14 -2.14
C GLY A 65 -6.76 -6.85 -3.39
N CYS A 66 -5.90 -5.85 -3.34
CA CYS A 66 -4.89 -5.60 -4.38
C CYS A 66 -3.90 -6.76 -4.45
N ALA A 67 -3.27 -7.13 -3.32
CA ALA A 67 -2.25 -8.17 -3.27
C ALA A 67 -2.77 -9.54 -3.73
N ALA A 68 -4.06 -9.85 -3.49
CA ALA A 68 -4.69 -11.08 -3.94
C ALA A 68 -4.79 -11.22 -5.47
N LYS A 69 -4.63 -10.13 -6.21
CA LYS A 69 -4.69 -10.09 -7.69
C LYS A 69 -3.31 -10.14 -8.34
N GLU A 70 -2.26 -9.92 -7.56
CA GLU A 70 -0.89 -9.92 -8.07
C GLU A 70 -0.30 -11.35 -8.08
N PRO A 71 0.67 -11.64 -8.98
CA PRO A 71 1.42 -12.90 -8.94
C PRO A 71 2.19 -13.05 -7.63
N LEU A 72 2.06 -14.20 -6.96
CA LEU A 72 2.71 -14.51 -5.68
C LEU A 72 3.57 -15.79 -5.77
N ASP A 73 4.14 -16.05 -6.94
CA ASP A 73 4.78 -17.33 -7.28
C ASP A 73 6.14 -17.54 -6.59
N ASN A 74 6.77 -16.47 -6.12
CA ASN A 74 8.05 -16.49 -5.45
C ASN A 74 8.24 -15.24 -4.57
N ASP A 75 9.26 -15.25 -3.70
CA ASP A 75 9.53 -14.17 -2.75
C ASP A 75 9.70 -12.80 -3.42
N ALA A 76 10.34 -12.73 -4.58
CA ALA A 76 10.51 -11.47 -5.30
C ALA A 76 9.19 -10.93 -5.84
N ALA A 77 8.31 -11.81 -6.34
CA ALA A 77 6.96 -11.45 -6.78
C ALA A 77 6.11 -10.96 -5.60
N VAL A 78 6.18 -11.65 -4.45
CA VAL A 78 5.50 -11.25 -3.20
C VAL A 78 5.98 -9.87 -2.75
N GLN A 79 7.29 -9.64 -2.73
CA GLN A 79 7.86 -8.33 -2.34
C GLN A 79 7.38 -7.22 -3.26
N LYS A 80 7.39 -7.45 -4.56
CA LYS A 80 6.89 -6.51 -5.55
C LYS A 80 5.39 -6.22 -5.37
N ALA A 81 4.58 -7.26 -5.16
CA ALA A 81 3.14 -7.13 -4.92
C ALA A 81 2.86 -6.29 -3.66
N VAL A 82 3.58 -6.56 -2.55
CA VAL A 82 3.47 -5.81 -1.30
C VAL A 82 3.75 -4.33 -1.51
N GLN A 83 4.87 -3.99 -2.16
CA GLN A 83 5.28 -2.60 -2.39
C GLN A 83 4.31 -1.86 -3.32
N LEU A 84 3.93 -2.51 -4.43
CA LEU A 84 3.02 -1.94 -5.40
C LEU A 84 1.63 -1.70 -4.81
N CYS A 85 1.08 -2.71 -4.13
CA CYS A 85 -0.25 -2.60 -3.53
C CYS A 85 -0.29 -1.62 -2.37
N MET A 86 0.78 -1.52 -1.57
CA MET A 86 0.90 -0.49 -0.54
C MET A 86 0.84 0.91 -1.17
N SER A 87 1.64 1.17 -2.19
CA SER A 87 1.68 2.46 -2.87
C SER A 87 0.36 2.80 -3.56
N ARG A 88 -0.27 1.82 -4.23
CA ARG A 88 -1.60 2.00 -4.85
C ARG A 88 -2.64 2.36 -3.81
N THR A 89 -2.76 1.58 -2.75
CA THR A 89 -3.77 1.82 -1.71
C THR A 89 -3.56 3.18 -1.04
N LEU A 90 -2.32 3.58 -0.76
CA LEU A 90 -2.01 4.89 -0.19
C LEU A 90 -2.46 6.04 -1.10
N ILE A 91 -2.14 5.98 -2.38
CA ILE A 91 -2.48 7.05 -3.33
C ILE A 91 -4.00 7.11 -3.54
N HIS A 92 -4.66 5.99 -3.79
CA HIS A 92 -6.12 5.96 -3.98
C HIS A 92 -6.84 6.45 -2.72
N ASP A 93 -6.48 5.94 -1.54
CA ASP A 93 -7.15 6.31 -0.29
C ASP A 93 -6.94 7.78 0.09
N ALA A 94 -5.76 8.34 -0.22
CA ALA A 94 -5.51 9.77 -0.05
C ALA A 94 -6.37 10.61 -1.00
N MET A 95 -6.51 10.18 -2.26
CA MET A 95 -7.29 10.89 -3.26
C MET A 95 -8.79 10.78 -3.01
N ASP A 96 -9.29 9.60 -2.65
CA ASP A 96 -10.69 9.39 -2.24
C ASP A 96 -11.05 10.35 -1.09
N SER A 97 -10.22 10.39 -0.02
CA SER A 97 -10.46 11.26 1.13
C SER A 97 -10.42 12.75 0.76
N MET A 98 -9.49 13.16 -0.09
CA MET A 98 -9.39 14.53 -0.55
C MET A 98 -10.59 14.91 -1.43
N GLU A 99 -11.07 14.00 -2.28
CA GLU A 99 -12.25 14.24 -3.11
C GLU A 99 -13.50 14.43 -2.26
N ASP A 100 -13.69 13.57 -1.27
CA ASP A 100 -14.85 13.60 -0.36
C ASP A 100 -14.87 14.87 0.50
N GLU A 101 -13.73 15.34 0.99
CA GLU A 101 -13.65 16.45 1.95
C GLU A 101 -13.45 17.82 1.30
N VAL A 102 -12.67 17.89 0.22
CA VAL A 102 -12.29 19.15 -0.45
C VAL A 102 -12.91 19.26 -1.84
N GLY A 103 -12.98 18.15 -2.57
CA GLY A 103 -13.33 18.07 -3.99
C GLY A 103 -12.13 18.35 -4.90
N LEU A 104 -11.93 17.50 -5.91
CA LEU A 104 -10.76 17.55 -6.80
C LEU A 104 -10.56 18.92 -7.46
N SER A 105 -11.66 19.58 -7.88
CA SER A 105 -11.59 20.88 -8.55
C SER A 105 -11.16 22.04 -7.65
N LYS A 106 -11.19 21.87 -6.34
CA LYS A 106 -10.80 22.88 -5.33
C LYS A 106 -9.48 22.55 -4.64
N ALA A 107 -8.97 21.34 -4.84
CA ALA A 107 -7.76 20.85 -4.21
C ALA A 107 -6.53 21.70 -4.62
N LYS A 108 -5.73 22.01 -3.62
CA LYS A 108 -4.43 22.71 -3.78
C LYS A 108 -3.30 21.70 -3.67
N ASP A 109 -2.13 22.09 -4.12
CA ASP A 109 -0.91 21.30 -3.99
C ASP A 109 -0.60 20.94 -2.50
N SER A 110 -0.97 21.81 -1.56
CA SER A 110 -0.83 21.57 -0.12
C SER A 110 -1.73 20.44 0.37
N ASP A 111 -2.96 20.36 -0.17
CA ASP A 111 -3.94 19.38 0.25
C ASP A 111 -3.48 17.97 -0.19
N ILE A 112 -2.95 17.84 -1.41
CA ILE A 112 -2.36 16.59 -1.91
C ILE A 112 -1.25 16.09 -0.98
N MET A 113 -0.38 17.00 -0.51
CA MET A 113 0.69 16.64 0.42
C MET A 113 0.15 16.23 1.78
N GLU A 114 -0.83 16.96 2.30
CA GLU A 114 -1.46 16.71 3.59
C GLU A 114 -2.14 15.33 3.60
N TYR A 115 -3.04 15.07 2.64
CA TYR A 115 -3.73 13.78 2.55
C TYR A 115 -2.79 12.60 2.31
N CYS A 116 -1.74 12.78 1.48
CA CYS A 116 -0.72 11.76 1.31
C CYS A 116 -0.02 11.43 2.62
N GLN A 117 0.40 12.43 3.40
CA GLN A 117 1.07 12.23 4.68
C GLN A 117 0.13 11.64 5.73
N ASP A 118 -1.13 12.05 5.75
CA ASP A 118 -2.11 11.54 6.71
C ASP A 118 -2.40 10.06 6.54
N ARG A 119 -2.45 9.56 5.31
CA ARG A 119 -2.57 8.11 5.08
C ARG A 119 -1.37 7.34 5.63
N TRP A 120 -0.16 7.89 5.49
CA TRP A 120 1.02 7.30 6.12
C TRP A 120 0.96 7.34 7.65
N ASN A 121 0.48 8.44 8.23
CA ASN A 121 0.32 8.58 9.67
C ASN A 121 -0.72 7.60 10.24
N LEU A 122 -1.76 7.26 9.47
CA LEU A 122 -2.72 6.22 9.83
C LEU A 122 -2.04 4.87 9.98
N LEU A 123 -1.15 4.51 9.05
CA LEU A 123 -0.50 3.21 9.00
C LEU A 123 0.67 3.09 9.99
N TYR A 124 1.42 4.17 10.16
CA TYR A 124 2.64 4.22 10.93
C TYR A 124 2.61 5.38 11.93
N PRO A 125 1.85 5.24 13.04
CA PRO A 125 1.71 6.31 14.04
C PRO A 125 3.03 6.61 14.78
N LYS A 126 3.98 5.69 14.76
CA LYS A 126 5.32 5.82 15.35
C LYS A 126 6.36 5.76 14.25
N GLN A 127 6.78 6.92 13.75
CA GLN A 127 7.75 7.05 12.67
C GLN A 127 9.12 7.47 13.17
N THR A 128 10.16 6.85 12.64
CA THR A 128 11.55 7.30 12.77
C THR A 128 11.82 8.48 11.82
N ASP A 129 12.95 9.16 11.98
CA ASP A 129 13.34 10.22 11.03
C ASP A 129 13.65 9.70 9.62
N GLU A 130 14.06 8.43 9.50
CA GLU A 130 14.24 7.77 8.21
C GLU A 130 12.89 7.50 7.54
N ASP A 131 11.91 7.05 8.30
CA ASP A 131 10.54 6.83 7.80
C ASP A 131 9.95 8.14 7.27
N LYS A 132 10.06 9.22 8.04
CA LYS A 132 9.57 10.56 7.62
C LYS A 132 10.20 11.04 6.33
N LYS A 133 11.51 10.82 6.13
CA LYS A 133 12.20 11.19 4.89
C LYS A 133 11.68 10.37 3.70
N LEU A 134 11.45 9.08 3.89
CA LEU A 134 10.95 8.19 2.86
C LEU A 134 9.51 8.54 2.47
N ILE A 135 8.67 8.79 3.47
CA ILE A 135 7.29 9.26 3.30
C ILE A 135 7.26 10.59 2.53
N ALA A 136 8.08 11.56 2.96
CA ALA A 136 8.19 12.84 2.28
C ALA A 136 8.61 12.66 0.80
N ALA A 137 9.61 11.84 0.52
CA ALA A 137 10.06 11.56 -0.84
C ALA A 137 8.97 10.91 -1.70
N HIS A 138 8.18 9.99 -1.13
CA HIS A 138 7.03 9.38 -1.80
C HIS A 138 5.97 10.44 -2.15
N CYS A 139 5.53 11.24 -1.19
CA CYS A 139 4.50 12.26 -1.39
C CYS A 139 4.97 13.38 -2.34
N GLU A 140 6.23 13.81 -2.23
CA GLU A 140 6.82 14.79 -3.16
C GLU A 140 6.95 14.26 -4.60
N CYS A 141 7.21 12.97 -4.78
CA CYS A 141 7.20 12.32 -6.09
C CYS A 141 5.78 12.29 -6.68
N ALA A 142 4.79 11.94 -5.85
CA ALA A 142 3.40 11.77 -6.28
C ALA A 142 2.72 13.11 -6.62
N LYS A 143 2.93 14.15 -5.80
CA LYS A 143 2.26 15.43 -5.90
C LYS A 143 2.20 16.01 -7.32
N PRO A 144 3.30 16.26 -8.04
CA PRO A 144 3.23 16.87 -9.38
C PRO A 144 2.48 16.01 -10.40
N LYS A 145 2.51 14.69 -10.24
CA LYS A 145 1.82 13.76 -11.12
C LYS A 145 0.31 13.75 -10.84
N ILE A 146 -0.08 13.80 -9.58
CA ILE A 146 -1.48 13.94 -9.15
C ILE A 146 -2.06 15.28 -9.61
N VAL A 147 -1.33 16.39 -9.44
CA VAL A 147 -1.76 17.70 -9.94
C VAL A 147 -2.05 17.65 -11.45
N GLU A 148 -1.19 16.98 -12.21
CA GLU A 148 -1.41 16.87 -13.66
C GLU A 148 -2.59 15.96 -13.99
N LEU A 149 -2.80 14.88 -13.22
CA LEU A 149 -3.93 13.98 -13.38
C LEU A 149 -5.26 14.70 -13.07
N ILE A 150 -5.33 15.46 -11.98
CA ILE A 150 -6.51 16.26 -11.60
C ILE A 150 -6.89 17.27 -12.69
N LYS A 151 -5.92 17.96 -13.31
CA LYS A 151 -6.19 18.88 -14.42
C LYS A 151 -6.87 18.22 -15.62
N GLN A 152 -6.72 16.93 -15.76
CA GLN A 152 -7.26 16.16 -16.87
C GLN A 152 -8.51 15.37 -16.49
N SER A 153 -8.85 15.28 -15.20
CA SER A 153 -9.91 14.41 -14.67
C SER A 153 -11.28 14.66 -15.31
N ASP A 154 -11.65 15.90 -15.59
CA ASP A 154 -12.91 16.25 -16.25
C ASP A 154 -13.08 15.63 -17.66
N LYS A 155 -11.98 15.15 -18.27
CA LYS A 155 -11.97 14.56 -19.60
C LYS A 155 -11.74 13.06 -19.57
N MET A 156 -11.60 12.49 -18.37
CA MET A 156 -11.34 11.08 -18.14
C MET A 156 -12.62 10.36 -17.72
N THR A 157 -12.67 9.07 -18.02
CA THR A 157 -13.58 8.16 -17.34
C THR A 157 -13.00 7.78 -15.99
N ASP A 158 -13.83 7.32 -15.04
CA ASP A 158 -13.37 6.85 -13.72
C ASP A 158 -12.23 5.82 -13.88
N LYS A 159 -12.39 4.86 -14.81
CA LYS A 159 -11.36 3.86 -15.10
C LYS A 159 -10.03 4.50 -15.55
N GLN A 160 -10.06 5.53 -16.37
CA GLN A 160 -8.84 6.21 -16.84
C GLN A 160 -8.18 7.00 -15.70
N TYR A 161 -8.98 7.55 -14.81
CA TYR A 161 -8.49 8.22 -13.63
C TYR A 161 -7.81 7.25 -12.67
N ASP A 162 -8.45 6.10 -12.37
CA ASP A 162 -7.88 5.02 -11.55
C ASP A 162 -6.58 4.48 -12.13
N GLU A 163 -6.53 4.21 -13.44
CA GLU A 163 -5.31 3.78 -14.13
C GLU A 163 -4.21 4.84 -14.03
N GLY A 164 -4.58 6.13 -14.03
CA GLY A 164 -3.68 7.24 -13.80
C GLY A 164 -3.10 7.24 -12.38
N LEU A 165 -3.92 7.02 -11.35
CA LEU A 165 -3.48 6.89 -9.97
C LEU A 165 -2.56 5.67 -9.79
N ASP A 166 -2.88 4.55 -10.41
CA ASP A 166 -2.05 3.35 -10.44
C ASP A 166 -0.66 3.62 -11.04
N ALA A 167 -0.61 4.38 -12.13
CA ALA A 167 0.65 4.79 -12.76
C ALA A 167 1.49 5.71 -11.85
N VAL A 168 0.84 6.64 -11.12
CA VAL A 168 1.51 7.48 -10.11
C VAL A 168 2.07 6.62 -9.00
N ALA A 169 1.26 5.69 -8.46
CA ALA A 169 1.67 4.78 -7.40
C ALA A 169 2.88 3.92 -7.79
N ALA A 170 2.88 3.38 -9.01
CA ALA A 170 4.01 2.58 -9.52
C ALA A 170 5.28 3.43 -9.69
N ALA A 171 5.15 4.65 -10.21
CA ALA A 171 6.30 5.55 -10.45
C ALA A 171 6.90 6.13 -9.16
N CYS A 172 6.11 6.21 -8.08
CA CYS A 172 6.49 6.80 -6.80
C CYS A 172 6.48 5.78 -5.66
N SER A 173 6.51 4.49 -5.97
CA SER A 173 6.59 3.44 -4.93
C SER A 173 7.79 3.68 -4.01
N ILE A 174 7.70 3.17 -2.78
CA ILE A 174 8.78 3.30 -1.78
C ILE A 174 10.12 2.83 -2.34
N ASP A 175 10.11 1.72 -3.07
CA ASP A 175 11.31 1.18 -3.70
C ASP A 175 11.86 2.12 -4.78
N ALA A 176 10.99 2.70 -5.62
CA ALA A 176 11.38 3.63 -6.67
C ALA A 176 12.00 4.91 -6.11
N VAL A 177 11.49 5.45 -4.99
CA VAL A 177 12.04 6.68 -4.38
C VAL A 177 13.28 6.40 -3.53
N ALA A 178 13.38 5.23 -2.89
CA ALA A 178 14.54 4.83 -2.10
C ALA A 178 15.80 4.60 -2.94
N HIS A 179 15.63 4.20 -4.21
CA HIS A 179 16.74 3.89 -5.13
C HIS A 179 17.00 4.98 -6.17
N LYS A 180 16.34 6.14 -6.06
CA LYS A 180 16.57 7.25 -6.98
C LYS A 180 18.00 7.79 -6.80
N PRO A 181 18.84 7.80 -7.84
CA PRO A 181 20.16 8.42 -7.78
C PRO A 181 20.02 9.92 -7.51
N SER A 182 20.78 10.41 -6.55
CA SER A 182 20.89 11.84 -6.20
C SER A 182 21.62 12.65 -7.27
#